data_7b5cb336029de4462a23b5ce351fd8cd
#
_entry.id   7b5cb336029de4462a23b5ce351fd8cd
#
_cell.length_a   1.000
_cell.length_b   1.000
_cell.length_c   1.000
_cell.angle_alpha   90.00
_cell.angle_beta   90.00
_cell.angle_gamma   90.00
#
_symmetry.space_group_name_H-M   'P 1'
#
loop_
_entity.id
_entity.type
_entity.pdbx_description
1 polymer ?
#
loop_
_entity_poly.entity_id
_entity_poly.type
_entity_poly.pdbx_seq_one_letter_code
_entity_poly.pdbx_strand_id
1 'polypeptide(L)'
;MSIGKGAFCGCSGLTDLTLPDSVASIGRWAFQGCSGLTELTLPDTLECIEAFAFCGCSGLTELTLPNRVRIIEVSAFEGCSGLTELTLPNSVKIIGDGAFADCSGLEKITVESGNSRYGSRDNCNSIIETGTNTLIVGCKNSVIPNSVTSIGNSAFEGCSGLTELTLPNSVTSIGNSAFEGCSGLTELTLPNSVMSIGEYAFKGCSGLTELTLPNSVTSIEWSAFWGCSGLTELTLPNSVTSIGWSAFWGCSGLSKITSLAEIPPVCGSGVFDRVNKTNCELIVPIVSVIAYKQAEVWNEFSNIKGFSGVDVTEADGNTIRAIGNQIEISGDFTSVEVYGVNGMLIYKGKDNVVTVPSAGIYLVHVAGKTRKIVVE
;
A
#
# COMPACT_ATOMS: atom_id res chain seq x y z
N MET A 1 7.97 -39.24 7.34
CA MET A 1 8.41 -39.17 5.93
C MET A 1 8.30 -37.74 5.44
N SER A 2 9.09 -37.31 4.43
CA SER A 2 8.98 -35.99 3.81
C SER A 2 8.90 -36.10 2.30
N ILE A 3 8.18 -35.16 1.67
CA ILE A 3 8.28 -34.93 0.23
C ILE A 3 9.55 -34.13 -0.01
N GLY A 4 10.42 -34.59 -0.90
CA GLY A 4 11.70 -33.93 -1.15
C GLY A 4 11.58 -32.57 -1.87
N LYS A 5 12.66 -31.77 -1.78
CA LYS A 5 12.78 -30.48 -2.47
C LYS A 5 12.50 -30.65 -3.98
N GLY A 6 11.55 -29.86 -4.52
CA GLY A 6 11.22 -29.81 -5.94
C GLY A 6 10.67 -31.10 -6.54
N ALA A 7 10.21 -32.06 -5.72
CA ALA A 7 9.87 -33.42 -6.18
C ALA A 7 8.84 -33.45 -7.32
N PHE A 8 7.89 -32.52 -7.35
CA PHE A 8 6.83 -32.39 -8.36
C PHE A 8 6.79 -30.99 -9.00
N CYS A 9 7.90 -30.24 -8.92
CA CYS A 9 7.98 -28.89 -9.46
C CYS A 9 7.61 -28.87 -10.94
N GLY A 10 6.67 -28.00 -11.34
CA GLY A 10 6.21 -27.83 -12.71
C GLY A 10 5.27 -28.92 -13.23
N CYS A 11 4.79 -29.82 -12.37
CA CYS A 11 3.82 -30.84 -12.77
C CYS A 11 2.42 -30.24 -12.99
N SER A 12 2.28 -29.39 -14.01
CA SER A 12 1.04 -28.65 -14.30
C SER A 12 -0.15 -29.54 -14.70
N GLY A 13 0.09 -30.78 -15.08
CA GLY A 13 -0.95 -31.78 -15.36
C GLY A 13 -1.46 -32.54 -14.13
N LEU A 14 -0.90 -32.29 -12.94
CA LEU A 14 -1.37 -32.88 -11.69
C LEU A 14 -2.67 -32.18 -11.26
N THR A 15 -3.78 -32.92 -11.19
CA THR A 15 -5.10 -32.39 -10.85
C THR A 15 -5.51 -32.68 -9.41
N ASP A 16 -5.15 -33.87 -8.94
CA ASP A 16 -5.52 -34.39 -7.63
C ASP A 16 -4.27 -34.81 -6.87
N LEU A 17 -4.17 -34.44 -5.61
CA LEU A 17 -3.08 -34.83 -4.75
C LEU A 17 -3.60 -35.24 -3.36
N THR A 18 -3.44 -36.52 -3.05
CA THR A 18 -3.67 -37.05 -1.70
C THR A 18 -2.35 -37.54 -1.13
N LEU A 19 -1.87 -36.88 -0.07
CA LEU A 19 -0.63 -37.28 0.59
C LEU A 19 -0.92 -38.29 1.72
N PRO A 20 -0.10 -39.36 1.86
CA PRO A 20 -0.33 -40.37 2.90
C PRO A 20 -0.01 -39.83 4.29
N ASP A 21 -0.63 -40.42 5.31
CA ASP A 21 -0.49 -40.04 6.73
C ASP A 21 0.94 -40.18 7.29
N SER A 22 1.85 -40.79 6.56
CA SER A 22 3.26 -40.86 6.95
C SER A 22 4.06 -39.58 6.62
N VAL A 23 3.48 -38.61 5.88
CA VAL A 23 4.16 -37.37 5.49
C VAL A 23 4.02 -36.34 6.60
N ALA A 24 5.16 -35.89 7.14
CA ALA A 24 5.24 -34.87 8.20
C ALA A 24 5.76 -33.51 7.70
N SER A 25 6.42 -33.48 6.51
CA SER A 25 6.87 -32.22 5.90
C SER A 25 6.82 -32.28 4.39
N ILE A 26 6.56 -31.09 3.79
CA ILE A 26 6.59 -30.87 2.35
C ILE A 26 7.74 -29.91 2.08
N GLY A 27 8.74 -30.38 1.33
CA GLY A 27 9.99 -29.67 1.11
C GLY A 27 9.83 -28.49 0.15
N ARG A 28 10.85 -27.65 0.16
CA ARG A 28 10.92 -26.43 -0.64
C ARG A 28 10.67 -26.71 -2.12
N TRP A 29 9.76 -25.90 -2.74
CA TRP A 29 9.35 -26.02 -4.16
C TRP A 29 8.72 -27.35 -4.54
N ALA A 30 8.30 -28.19 -3.59
CA ALA A 30 7.89 -29.58 -3.88
C ALA A 30 6.80 -29.67 -4.95
N PHE A 31 5.82 -28.77 -4.95
CA PHE A 31 4.70 -28.69 -5.91
C PHE A 31 4.63 -27.34 -6.60
N GLN A 32 5.74 -26.59 -6.65
CA GLN A 32 5.77 -25.29 -7.33
C GLN A 32 5.32 -25.40 -8.78
N GLY A 33 4.38 -24.56 -9.21
CA GLY A 33 3.88 -24.53 -10.59
C GLY A 33 2.98 -25.69 -10.97
N CYS A 34 2.45 -26.44 -10.01
CA CYS A 34 1.40 -27.44 -10.26
C CYS A 34 0.06 -26.73 -10.51
N SER A 35 -0.02 -25.95 -11.58
CA SER A 35 -1.15 -25.06 -11.87
C SER A 35 -2.48 -25.77 -12.16
N GLY A 36 -2.44 -27.06 -12.51
CA GLY A 36 -3.63 -27.90 -12.69
C GLY A 36 -4.20 -28.47 -11.40
N LEU A 37 -3.48 -28.31 -10.26
CA LEU A 37 -3.90 -28.89 -8.99
C LEU A 37 -5.16 -28.18 -8.47
N THR A 38 -6.29 -28.90 -8.46
CA THR A 38 -7.60 -28.41 -8.00
C THR A 38 -7.98 -29.00 -6.66
N GLU A 39 -7.57 -30.24 -6.39
CA GLU A 39 -7.89 -30.96 -5.15
C GLU A 39 -6.60 -31.32 -4.40
N LEU A 40 -6.51 -30.88 -3.14
CA LEU A 40 -5.36 -31.12 -2.28
C LEU A 40 -5.81 -31.64 -0.91
N THR A 41 -5.43 -32.88 -0.61
CA THR A 41 -5.62 -33.47 0.71
C THR A 41 -4.28 -33.58 1.44
N LEU A 42 -4.12 -32.81 2.49
CA LEU A 42 -2.95 -32.80 3.36
C LEU A 42 -3.18 -33.74 4.57
N PRO A 43 -2.19 -34.55 4.96
CA PRO A 43 -2.33 -35.50 6.06
C PRO A 43 -2.29 -34.79 7.43
N ASP A 44 -3.02 -35.34 8.41
CA ASP A 44 -3.06 -34.82 9.78
C ASP A 44 -1.70 -34.83 10.51
N THR A 45 -0.73 -35.57 9.99
CA THR A 45 0.64 -35.61 10.52
C THR A 45 1.53 -34.48 10.05
N LEU A 46 1.06 -33.64 9.12
CA LEU A 46 1.87 -32.56 8.54
C LEU A 46 2.13 -31.45 9.56
N GLU A 47 3.40 -31.15 9.79
CA GLU A 47 3.84 -30.11 10.74
C GLU A 47 4.43 -28.87 10.06
N CYS A 48 5.03 -29.03 8.86
CA CYS A 48 5.73 -27.98 8.16
C CYS A 48 5.45 -27.99 6.66
N ILE A 49 5.17 -26.82 6.10
CA ILE A 49 5.10 -26.55 4.66
C ILE A 49 6.23 -25.57 4.37
N GLU A 50 7.28 -26.08 3.68
CA GLU A 50 8.49 -25.29 3.41
C GLU A 50 8.28 -24.23 2.32
N ALA A 51 9.26 -23.34 2.17
CA ALA A 51 9.19 -22.20 1.28
C ALA A 51 8.86 -22.59 -0.18
N PHE A 52 7.92 -21.86 -0.78
CA PHE A 52 7.45 -22.06 -2.16
C PHE A 52 6.83 -23.43 -2.43
N ALA A 53 6.46 -24.21 -1.43
CA ALA A 53 6.05 -25.60 -1.61
C ALA A 53 4.88 -25.77 -2.57
N PHE A 54 3.89 -24.86 -2.55
CA PHE A 54 2.75 -24.82 -3.46
C PHE A 54 2.67 -23.50 -4.26
N CYS A 55 3.79 -22.80 -4.41
CA CYS A 55 3.83 -21.56 -5.16
C CYS A 55 3.36 -21.77 -6.61
N GLY A 56 2.41 -20.96 -7.09
CA GLY A 56 1.85 -21.04 -8.43
C GLY A 56 0.88 -22.22 -8.67
N CYS A 57 0.34 -22.82 -7.61
CA CYS A 57 -0.77 -23.79 -7.72
C CYS A 57 -2.09 -23.02 -7.97
N SER A 58 -2.18 -22.34 -9.11
CA SER A 58 -3.28 -21.42 -9.44
C SER A 58 -4.66 -22.08 -9.60
N GLY A 59 -4.70 -23.40 -9.84
CA GLY A 59 -5.93 -24.17 -9.91
C GLY A 59 -6.55 -24.49 -8.55
N LEU A 60 -5.80 -24.32 -7.44
CA LEU A 60 -6.26 -24.69 -6.11
C LEU A 60 -7.36 -23.71 -5.64
N THR A 61 -8.58 -24.24 -5.48
CA THR A 61 -9.75 -23.44 -5.08
C THR A 61 -10.06 -23.54 -3.58
N GLU A 62 -9.66 -24.63 -2.95
CA GLU A 62 -9.88 -24.90 -1.54
C GLU A 62 -8.58 -25.37 -0.88
N LEU A 63 -8.34 -24.91 0.35
CA LEU A 63 -7.19 -25.30 1.15
C LEU A 63 -7.63 -25.59 2.58
N THR A 64 -7.52 -26.85 2.97
CA THR A 64 -7.70 -27.28 4.36
C THR A 64 -6.34 -27.55 4.99
N LEU A 65 -5.94 -26.69 5.93
CA LEU A 65 -4.71 -26.86 6.68
C LEU A 65 -4.95 -27.78 7.89
N PRO A 66 -4.19 -28.89 8.04
CA PRO A 66 -4.34 -29.79 9.16
C PRO A 66 -3.98 -29.15 10.53
N ASN A 67 -4.62 -29.64 11.59
CA ASN A 67 -4.47 -29.13 12.96
C ASN A 67 -3.09 -29.41 13.62
N ARG A 68 -2.11 -29.93 12.88
CA ARG A 68 -0.72 -30.11 13.34
C ARG A 68 0.27 -29.18 12.63
N VAL A 69 -0.16 -28.48 11.57
CA VAL A 69 0.71 -27.52 10.87
C VAL A 69 1.09 -26.38 11.82
N ARG A 70 2.37 -26.22 12.02
CA ARG A 70 2.97 -25.19 12.88
C ARG A 70 3.68 -24.10 12.11
N ILE A 71 4.23 -24.46 10.95
CA ILE A 71 5.07 -23.60 10.12
C ILE A 71 4.56 -23.60 8.70
N ILE A 72 4.27 -22.41 8.18
CA ILE A 72 4.05 -22.11 6.77
C ILE A 72 5.16 -21.13 6.40
N GLU A 73 6.12 -21.57 5.60
CA GLU A 73 7.28 -20.75 5.25
C GLU A 73 6.98 -19.71 4.16
N VAL A 74 8.03 -18.93 3.84
CA VAL A 74 7.99 -17.83 2.84
C VAL A 74 7.40 -18.32 1.52
N SER A 75 6.43 -17.58 0.97
CA SER A 75 5.80 -17.85 -0.34
C SER A 75 5.23 -19.26 -0.52
N ALA A 76 4.87 -19.94 0.57
CA ALA A 76 4.46 -21.35 0.51
C ALA A 76 3.25 -21.60 -0.39
N PHE A 77 2.30 -20.65 -0.47
CA PHE A 77 1.10 -20.67 -1.31
C PHE A 77 1.00 -19.44 -2.22
N GLU A 78 2.13 -18.77 -2.49
CA GLU A 78 2.18 -17.63 -3.39
C GLU A 78 1.60 -18.00 -4.76
N GLY A 79 0.75 -17.13 -5.33
CA GLY A 79 0.16 -17.36 -6.64
C GLY A 79 -0.92 -18.45 -6.68
N CYS A 80 -1.44 -18.91 -5.55
CA CYS A 80 -2.64 -19.75 -5.50
C CYS A 80 -3.89 -18.92 -5.80
N SER A 81 -3.96 -18.37 -7.01
CA SER A 81 -4.96 -17.36 -7.39
C SER A 81 -6.41 -17.88 -7.46
N GLY A 82 -6.59 -19.21 -7.50
CA GLY A 82 -7.91 -19.84 -7.41
C GLY A 82 -8.47 -19.92 -6.01
N LEU A 83 -7.63 -19.75 -4.98
CA LEU A 83 -8.04 -19.90 -3.58
C LEU A 83 -9.00 -18.79 -3.16
N THR A 84 -10.18 -19.17 -2.67
CA THR A 84 -11.24 -18.20 -2.30
C THR A 84 -11.38 -18.00 -0.79
N GLU A 85 -11.11 -19.03 0.01
CA GLU A 85 -11.17 -18.98 1.47
C GLU A 85 -9.91 -19.55 2.11
N LEU A 86 -9.49 -18.96 3.22
CA LEU A 86 -8.39 -19.44 4.05
C LEU A 86 -8.85 -19.53 5.52
N THR A 87 -8.75 -20.72 6.08
CA THR A 87 -8.90 -20.93 7.53
C THR A 87 -7.54 -21.30 8.12
N LEU A 88 -7.04 -20.43 9.00
CA LEU A 88 -5.79 -20.66 9.72
C LEU A 88 -6.05 -21.44 11.02
N PRO A 89 -5.56 -22.68 11.17
CA PRO A 89 -5.75 -23.47 12.38
C PRO A 89 -4.99 -22.90 13.60
N ASN A 90 -5.46 -23.24 14.78
CA ASN A 90 -4.87 -22.75 16.04
C ASN A 90 -3.44 -23.27 16.30
N SER A 91 -3.02 -24.33 15.61
CA SER A 91 -1.69 -24.91 15.68
C SER A 91 -0.58 -24.04 15.06
N VAL A 92 -0.90 -23.21 14.05
CA VAL A 92 0.08 -22.41 13.30
C VAL A 92 0.73 -21.37 14.21
N LYS A 93 2.06 -21.34 14.20
CA LYS A 93 2.91 -20.44 15.01
C LYS A 93 3.81 -19.56 14.16
N ILE A 94 4.09 -19.94 12.91
CA ILE A 94 4.95 -19.19 12.01
C ILE A 94 4.28 -19.14 10.64
N ILE A 95 4.13 -17.93 10.11
CA ILE A 95 3.76 -17.64 8.73
C ILE A 95 4.86 -16.78 8.15
N GLY A 96 5.51 -17.23 7.10
CA GLY A 96 6.56 -16.50 6.40
C GLY A 96 6.02 -15.38 5.54
N ASP A 97 6.87 -14.42 5.21
CA ASP A 97 6.52 -13.31 4.33
C ASP A 97 6.00 -13.81 2.98
N GLY A 98 4.95 -13.20 2.47
CA GLY A 98 4.37 -13.57 1.19
C GLY A 98 3.77 -14.98 1.12
N ALA A 99 3.57 -15.67 2.26
CA ALA A 99 3.06 -17.05 2.27
C ALA A 99 1.77 -17.23 1.46
N PHE A 100 0.96 -16.20 1.35
CA PHE A 100 -0.28 -16.12 0.56
C PHE A 100 -0.31 -14.93 -0.40
N ALA A 101 0.86 -14.42 -0.81
CA ALA A 101 0.96 -13.38 -1.84
C ALA A 101 0.35 -13.86 -3.16
N ASP A 102 -0.17 -12.94 -3.97
CA ASP A 102 -0.80 -13.23 -5.27
C ASP A 102 -1.97 -14.26 -5.21
N CYS A 103 -2.53 -14.52 -4.02
CA CYS A 103 -3.79 -15.25 -3.87
C CYS A 103 -4.97 -14.33 -4.25
N SER A 104 -5.00 -13.86 -5.49
CA SER A 104 -5.93 -12.79 -5.94
C SER A 104 -7.42 -13.16 -5.86
N GLY A 105 -7.73 -14.46 -5.81
CA GLY A 105 -9.09 -14.96 -5.61
C GLY A 105 -9.59 -14.88 -4.18
N LEU A 106 -8.69 -14.64 -3.20
CA LEU A 106 -9.02 -14.75 -1.78
C LEU A 106 -10.03 -13.67 -1.36
N GLU A 107 -11.15 -14.14 -0.80
CA GLU A 107 -12.27 -13.30 -0.37
C GLU A 107 -12.52 -13.36 1.13
N LYS A 108 -12.14 -14.48 1.77
CA LYS A 108 -12.43 -14.73 3.17
C LYS A 108 -11.26 -15.35 3.89
N ILE A 109 -10.90 -14.74 5.01
CA ILE A 109 -9.84 -15.22 5.91
C ILE A 109 -10.42 -15.38 7.31
N THR A 110 -10.20 -16.56 7.90
CA THR A 110 -10.61 -16.88 9.26
C THR A 110 -9.42 -17.42 10.04
N VAL A 111 -9.26 -17.00 11.28
CA VAL A 111 -8.32 -17.59 12.23
C VAL A 111 -9.11 -18.34 13.30
N GLU A 112 -8.83 -19.62 13.50
CA GLU A 112 -9.50 -20.44 14.50
C GLU A 112 -9.31 -19.87 15.91
N SER A 113 -10.37 -19.97 16.71
CA SER A 113 -10.33 -19.56 18.11
C SER A 113 -9.27 -20.37 18.88
N GLY A 114 -8.51 -19.68 19.76
CA GLY A 114 -7.44 -20.31 20.53
C GLY A 114 -6.07 -20.30 19.88
N ASN A 115 -5.91 -19.76 18.66
CA ASN A 115 -4.57 -19.47 18.16
C ASN A 115 -3.92 -18.41 19.04
N SER A 116 -2.74 -18.76 19.62
CA SER A 116 -2.06 -17.89 20.60
C SER A 116 -1.21 -16.79 19.97
N ARG A 117 -0.96 -16.86 18.67
CA ARG A 117 -0.09 -15.91 17.96
C ARG A 117 -0.85 -15.04 16.97
N TYR A 118 -1.85 -15.60 16.32
CA TYR A 118 -2.61 -14.93 15.27
C TYR A 118 -4.07 -14.78 15.63
N GLY A 119 -4.71 -13.76 15.07
CA GLY A 119 -6.15 -13.53 15.24
C GLY A 119 -6.74 -12.79 14.04
N SER A 120 -8.06 -12.89 13.92
CA SER A 120 -8.87 -12.10 13.00
C SER A 120 -9.88 -11.33 13.86
N ARG A 121 -9.48 -10.15 14.34
CA ARG A 121 -10.27 -9.34 15.28
C ARG A 121 -11.30 -8.51 14.51
N ASP A 122 -12.42 -8.21 15.18
CA ASP A 122 -13.44 -7.29 14.65
C ASP A 122 -13.95 -7.68 13.25
N ASN A 123 -13.95 -8.98 12.93
CA ASN A 123 -14.29 -9.51 11.62
C ASN A 123 -13.45 -8.87 10.48
N CYS A 124 -12.19 -8.57 10.76
CA CYS A 124 -11.29 -7.84 9.84
C CYS A 124 -10.97 -8.58 8.55
N ASN A 125 -11.33 -9.86 8.44
CA ASN A 125 -11.09 -10.69 7.26
C ASN A 125 -9.61 -10.67 6.84
N SER A 126 -8.72 -10.83 7.83
CA SER A 126 -7.25 -10.80 7.68
C SER A 126 -6.59 -11.57 8.81
N ILE A 127 -5.30 -11.90 8.67
CA ILE A 127 -4.48 -12.48 9.74
C ILE A 127 -3.64 -11.37 10.37
N ILE A 128 -3.83 -11.18 11.68
CA ILE A 128 -3.07 -10.22 12.49
C ILE A 128 -2.20 -10.98 13.48
N GLU A 129 -0.91 -10.69 13.52
CA GLU A 129 -0.02 -11.14 14.59
C GLU A 129 -0.33 -10.35 15.86
N THR A 130 -0.82 -11.04 16.88
CA THR A 130 -1.40 -10.40 18.07
C THR A 130 -0.38 -9.72 18.97
N GLY A 131 0.87 -10.22 18.97
CA GLY A 131 1.96 -9.68 19.80
C GLY A 131 2.52 -8.35 19.29
N THR A 132 2.53 -8.14 17.96
CA THR A 132 3.06 -6.95 17.29
C THR A 132 1.96 -6.02 16.76
N ASN A 133 0.71 -6.48 16.72
CA ASN A 133 -0.41 -5.84 16.04
C ASN A 133 -0.12 -5.58 14.53
N THR A 134 0.62 -6.49 13.91
CA THR A 134 0.96 -6.43 12.48
C THR A 134 -0.05 -7.25 11.69
N LEU A 135 -0.70 -6.64 10.69
CA LEU A 135 -1.51 -7.36 9.71
C LEU A 135 -0.56 -8.02 8.72
N ILE A 136 -0.56 -9.36 8.66
CA ILE A 136 0.40 -10.14 7.86
C ILE A 136 -0.19 -10.80 6.62
N VAL A 137 -1.50 -11.01 6.57
CA VAL A 137 -2.22 -11.47 5.38
C VAL A 137 -3.56 -10.78 5.30
N GLY A 138 -3.83 -10.13 4.20
CA GLY A 138 -5.11 -9.54 3.85
C GLY A 138 -5.68 -10.11 2.55
N CYS A 139 -6.88 -9.70 2.21
CA CYS A 139 -7.55 -10.01 0.95
C CYS A 139 -8.40 -8.83 0.49
N LYS A 140 -9.05 -8.96 -0.67
CA LYS A 140 -9.84 -7.86 -1.26
C LYS A 140 -10.99 -7.34 -0.38
N ASN A 141 -11.48 -8.15 0.55
CA ASN A 141 -12.58 -7.79 1.46
C ASN A 141 -12.10 -7.46 2.89
N SER A 142 -10.81 -7.24 3.09
CA SER A 142 -10.27 -6.95 4.41
C SER A 142 -10.63 -5.54 4.89
N VAL A 143 -10.89 -5.43 6.19
CA VAL A 143 -11.04 -4.17 6.91
C VAL A 143 -9.94 -4.09 7.97
N ILE A 144 -9.19 -2.99 8.00
CA ILE A 144 -8.07 -2.85 8.95
C ILE A 144 -8.58 -2.27 10.27
N PRO A 145 -8.53 -3.04 11.38
CA PRO A 145 -8.96 -2.56 12.68
C PRO A 145 -8.03 -1.46 13.24
N ASN A 146 -8.58 -0.60 14.11
CA ASN A 146 -7.80 0.43 14.81
C ASN A 146 -6.72 -0.12 15.76
N SER A 147 -6.70 -1.42 16.01
CA SER A 147 -5.66 -2.09 16.79
C SER A 147 -4.41 -2.40 15.98
N VAL A 148 -4.47 -2.34 14.63
CA VAL A 148 -3.32 -2.60 13.75
C VAL A 148 -2.39 -1.41 13.75
N THR A 149 -1.11 -1.66 14.00
CA THR A 149 -0.06 -0.63 14.03
C THR A 149 0.92 -0.73 12.86
N SER A 150 0.93 -1.87 12.16
CA SER A 150 1.81 -2.10 11.01
C SER A 150 1.11 -2.98 9.96
N ILE A 151 1.35 -2.69 8.70
CA ILE A 151 1.04 -3.58 7.59
C ILE A 151 2.34 -4.35 7.28
N GLY A 152 2.28 -5.67 7.34
CA GLY A 152 3.43 -6.55 7.16
C GLY A 152 3.92 -6.63 5.71
N ASN A 153 5.07 -7.27 5.52
CA ASN A 153 5.61 -7.51 4.19
C ASN A 153 4.64 -8.38 3.38
N SER A 154 4.42 -8.02 2.12
CA SER A 154 3.55 -8.73 1.18
C SER A 154 2.12 -8.97 1.68
N ALA A 155 1.64 -8.20 2.65
CA ALA A 155 0.37 -8.47 3.34
C ALA A 155 -0.85 -8.46 2.41
N PHE A 156 -0.85 -7.63 1.36
CA PHE A 156 -1.89 -7.53 0.32
C PHE A 156 -1.31 -7.74 -1.08
N GLU A 157 -0.11 -8.31 -1.20
CA GLU A 157 0.54 -8.51 -2.50
C GLU A 157 -0.36 -9.32 -3.44
N GLY A 158 -0.57 -8.80 -4.66
CA GLY A 158 -1.43 -9.40 -5.67
C GLY A 158 -2.93 -9.29 -5.42
N CYS A 159 -3.39 -8.57 -4.39
CA CYS A 159 -4.80 -8.34 -4.15
C CYS A 159 -5.40 -7.38 -5.22
N SER A 160 -5.40 -7.80 -6.48
CA SER A 160 -5.85 -6.97 -7.60
C SER A 160 -7.33 -6.57 -7.54
N GLY A 161 -8.15 -7.30 -6.78
CA GLY A 161 -9.55 -6.98 -6.53
C GLY A 161 -9.78 -5.99 -5.37
N LEU A 162 -8.73 -5.54 -4.68
CA LEU A 162 -8.82 -4.52 -3.65
C LEU A 162 -9.01 -3.15 -4.31
N THR A 163 -10.19 -2.54 -4.19
CA THR A 163 -10.53 -1.27 -4.83
C THR A 163 -10.41 -0.08 -3.91
N GLU A 164 -10.70 -0.28 -2.63
CA GLU A 164 -10.69 0.74 -1.59
C GLU A 164 -10.07 0.16 -0.32
N LEU A 165 -9.24 0.92 0.36
CA LEU A 165 -8.70 0.53 1.66
C LEU A 165 -8.47 1.76 2.53
N THR A 166 -9.06 1.75 3.72
CA THR A 166 -8.82 2.78 4.72
C THR A 166 -7.79 2.31 5.74
N LEU A 167 -6.68 3.03 5.82
CA LEU A 167 -5.66 2.81 6.85
C LEU A 167 -6.02 3.62 8.10
N PRO A 168 -6.19 2.99 9.28
CA PRO A 168 -6.46 3.72 10.50
C PRO A 168 -5.25 4.52 11.00
N ASN A 169 -5.51 5.55 11.80
CA ASN A 169 -4.45 6.41 12.38
C ASN A 169 -3.49 5.69 13.36
N SER A 170 -3.74 4.43 13.65
CA SER A 170 -2.81 3.58 14.42
C SER A 170 -1.66 3.03 13.58
N VAL A 171 -1.79 2.98 12.24
CA VAL A 171 -0.76 2.44 11.35
C VAL A 171 0.40 3.41 11.25
N THR A 172 1.58 2.94 11.62
CA THR A 172 2.84 3.71 11.61
C THR A 172 3.82 3.27 10.54
N SER A 173 3.66 2.05 10.00
CA SER A 173 4.56 1.50 9.00
C SER A 173 3.85 0.61 7.98
N ILE A 174 4.33 0.65 6.75
CA ILE A 174 3.91 -0.20 5.64
C ILE A 174 5.14 -0.99 5.20
N GLY A 175 5.05 -2.32 5.21
CA GLY A 175 6.14 -3.23 4.90
C GLY A 175 6.50 -3.29 3.41
N ASN A 176 7.56 -4.04 3.10
CA ASN A 176 8.00 -4.26 1.74
C ASN A 176 6.94 -5.03 0.95
N SER A 177 6.70 -4.65 -0.31
CA SER A 177 5.70 -5.27 -1.20
C SER A 177 4.28 -5.34 -0.61
N ALA A 178 3.96 -4.58 0.45
CA ALA A 178 2.72 -4.73 1.21
C ALA A 178 1.45 -4.64 0.35
N PHE A 179 1.45 -3.83 -0.70
CA PHE A 179 0.36 -3.64 -1.67
C PHE A 179 0.85 -3.83 -3.12
N GLU A 180 1.96 -4.52 -3.34
CA GLU A 180 2.46 -4.80 -4.68
C GLU A 180 1.38 -5.50 -5.51
N GLY A 181 1.15 -5.05 -6.74
CA GLY A 181 0.15 -5.64 -7.62
C GLY A 181 -1.32 -5.36 -7.26
N CYS A 182 -1.63 -4.51 -6.29
CA CYS A 182 -3.00 -4.07 -6.00
C CYS A 182 -3.52 -3.16 -7.10
N SER A 183 -3.66 -3.69 -8.32
CA SER A 183 -3.97 -2.91 -9.52
C SER A 183 -5.38 -2.31 -9.53
N GLY A 184 -6.29 -2.84 -8.73
CA GLY A 184 -7.65 -2.32 -8.54
C GLY A 184 -7.74 -1.12 -7.60
N LEU A 185 -6.70 -0.85 -6.80
CA LEU A 185 -6.71 0.23 -5.81
C LEU A 185 -6.72 1.59 -6.51
N THR A 186 -7.84 2.31 -6.39
CA THR A 186 -8.05 3.60 -7.08
C THR A 186 -7.77 4.79 -6.18
N GLU A 187 -8.03 4.64 -4.88
CA GLU A 187 -7.85 5.69 -3.89
C GLU A 187 -7.00 5.17 -2.72
N LEU A 188 -6.03 5.98 -2.31
CA LEU A 188 -5.18 5.68 -1.18
C LEU A 188 -5.00 6.94 -0.32
N THR A 189 -5.49 6.87 0.92
CA THR A 189 -5.20 7.90 1.92
C THR A 189 -4.25 7.34 2.97
N LEU A 190 -3.06 7.89 3.05
CA LEU A 190 -2.07 7.55 4.06
C LEU A 190 -2.25 8.47 5.27
N PRO A 191 -2.50 7.92 6.48
CA PRO A 191 -2.65 8.73 7.68
C PRO A 191 -1.30 9.36 8.11
N ASN A 192 -1.37 10.49 8.82
CA ASN A 192 -0.16 11.20 9.32
C ASN A 192 0.66 10.40 10.34
N SER A 193 0.18 9.25 10.77
CA SER A 193 0.93 8.31 11.60
C SER A 193 1.95 7.49 10.83
N VAL A 194 1.79 7.34 9.51
CA VAL A 194 2.70 6.54 8.67
C VAL A 194 4.03 7.26 8.54
N MET A 195 5.07 6.67 9.08
CA MET A 195 6.46 7.19 9.08
C MET A 195 7.34 6.49 8.05
N SER A 196 7.00 5.25 7.68
CA SER A 196 7.79 4.44 6.73
C SER A 196 6.92 3.70 5.74
N ILE A 197 7.37 3.70 4.48
CA ILE A 197 6.79 2.97 3.35
C ILE A 197 7.94 2.13 2.79
N GLY A 198 7.80 0.81 2.81
CA GLY A 198 8.83 -0.14 2.42
C GLY A 198 9.12 -0.17 0.91
N GLU A 199 10.16 -0.90 0.55
CA GLU A 199 10.51 -1.18 -0.85
C GLU A 199 9.36 -1.88 -1.55
N TYR A 200 9.07 -1.51 -2.81
CA TYR A 200 7.99 -2.07 -3.62
C TYR A 200 6.58 -1.96 -3.02
N ALA A 201 6.39 -1.22 -1.92
CA ALA A 201 5.15 -1.25 -1.14
C ALA A 201 3.86 -1.06 -1.96
N PHE A 202 3.89 -0.24 -3.00
CA PHE A 202 2.77 0.02 -3.92
C PHE A 202 3.15 -0.22 -5.39
N LYS A 203 4.16 -1.07 -5.64
CA LYS A 203 4.57 -1.38 -7.01
C LYS A 203 3.41 -1.99 -7.78
N GLY A 204 3.15 -1.49 -8.99
CA GLY A 204 2.08 -1.99 -9.85
C GLY A 204 0.66 -1.64 -9.42
N CYS A 205 0.46 -0.71 -8.47
CA CYS A 205 -0.86 -0.14 -8.17
C CYS A 205 -1.34 0.75 -9.32
N SER A 206 -1.61 0.14 -10.46
CA SER A 206 -1.89 0.87 -11.71
C SER A 206 -3.24 1.59 -11.74
N GLY A 207 -4.15 1.25 -10.83
CA GLY A 207 -5.44 1.93 -10.66
C GLY A 207 -5.35 3.25 -9.89
N LEU A 208 -4.26 3.47 -9.14
CA LEU A 208 -4.09 4.65 -8.31
C LEU A 208 -3.96 5.92 -9.17
N THR A 209 -4.84 6.90 -8.96
CA THR A 209 -4.90 8.12 -9.77
C THR A 209 -4.21 9.32 -9.13
N GLU A 210 -4.27 9.41 -7.80
CA GLU A 210 -3.66 10.48 -7.02
C GLU A 210 -2.90 9.92 -5.84
N LEU A 211 -1.77 10.54 -5.51
CA LEU A 211 -0.99 10.20 -4.32
C LEU A 211 -0.57 11.47 -3.59
N THR A 212 -0.96 11.53 -2.33
CA THR A 212 -0.49 12.55 -1.40
C THR A 212 0.18 11.85 -0.22
N LEU A 213 1.46 12.10 -0.04
CA LEU A 213 2.23 11.56 1.09
C LEU A 213 2.05 12.43 2.32
N PRO A 214 1.93 11.84 3.53
CA PRO A 214 1.81 12.60 4.77
C PRO A 214 3.16 13.23 5.19
N ASN A 215 3.07 14.31 5.99
CA ASN A 215 4.26 15.02 6.50
C ASN A 215 5.15 14.21 7.45
N SER A 216 4.72 13.03 7.86
CA SER A 216 5.50 12.09 8.67
C SER A 216 6.52 11.28 7.86
N VAL A 217 6.34 11.19 6.53
CA VAL A 217 7.25 10.48 5.63
C VAL A 217 8.43 11.37 5.29
N THR A 218 9.64 10.86 5.53
CA THR A 218 10.91 11.58 5.26
C THR A 218 11.71 10.99 4.12
N SER A 219 11.47 9.74 3.77
CA SER A 219 12.09 9.03 2.64
C SER A 219 11.06 8.19 1.89
N ILE A 220 11.27 8.03 0.60
CA ILE A 220 10.53 7.08 -0.24
C ILE A 220 11.53 6.01 -0.64
N GLU A 221 11.23 4.75 -0.32
CA GLU A 221 12.15 3.65 -0.52
C GLU A 221 12.19 3.18 -1.99
N TRP A 222 13.11 2.27 -2.28
CA TRP A 222 13.34 1.73 -3.61
C TRP A 222 12.07 1.16 -4.23
N SER A 223 11.75 1.62 -5.46
CA SER A 223 10.63 1.14 -6.28
C SER A 223 9.27 1.19 -5.58
N ALA A 224 9.10 1.98 -4.53
CA ALA A 224 7.90 1.99 -3.69
C ALA A 224 6.60 2.20 -4.49
N PHE A 225 6.63 2.98 -5.56
CA PHE A 225 5.50 3.26 -6.47
C PHE A 225 5.81 2.91 -7.93
N TRP A 226 6.75 1.97 -8.16
CA TRP A 226 7.09 1.55 -9.52
C TRP A 226 5.86 1.04 -10.27
N GLY A 227 5.64 1.55 -11.49
CA GLY A 227 4.55 1.09 -12.36
C GLY A 227 3.14 1.51 -11.94
N CYS A 228 3.00 2.51 -11.07
CA CYS A 228 1.71 3.17 -10.80
C CYS A 228 1.31 3.99 -12.03
N SER A 229 0.98 3.32 -13.13
CA SER A 229 0.79 3.94 -14.44
C SER A 229 -0.46 4.83 -14.53
N GLY A 230 -1.45 4.62 -13.67
CA GLY A 230 -2.65 5.45 -13.56
C GLY A 230 -2.43 6.75 -12.80
N LEU A 231 -1.30 6.89 -12.08
CA LEU A 231 -1.04 8.06 -11.26
C LEU A 231 -0.86 9.32 -12.13
N THR A 232 -1.77 10.29 -11.98
CA THR A 232 -1.79 11.54 -12.73
C THR A 232 -1.23 12.71 -11.95
N GLU A 233 -1.43 12.72 -10.62
CA GLU A 233 -0.94 13.75 -9.71
C GLU A 233 -0.18 13.15 -8.52
N LEU A 234 0.98 13.75 -8.22
CA LEU A 234 1.82 13.39 -7.06
C LEU A 234 2.07 14.63 -6.21
N THR A 235 1.84 14.53 -4.91
CA THR A 235 2.26 15.56 -3.96
C THR A 235 3.28 15.00 -2.97
N LEU A 236 4.45 15.63 -2.95
CA LEU A 236 5.55 15.35 -2.03
C LEU A 236 5.55 16.42 -0.93
N PRO A 237 5.45 16.03 0.36
CA PRO A 237 5.53 16.99 1.46
C PRO A 237 6.94 17.55 1.62
N ASN A 238 7.06 18.64 2.36
CA ASN A 238 8.35 19.26 2.66
C ASN A 238 9.27 18.40 3.54
N SER A 239 8.72 17.37 4.18
CA SER A 239 9.47 16.40 5.00
C SER A 239 10.31 15.42 4.19
N VAL A 240 9.95 15.18 2.92
CA VAL A 240 10.68 14.23 2.08
C VAL A 240 12.02 14.81 1.66
N THR A 241 13.09 14.17 2.09
CA THR A 241 14.48 14.57 1.79
C THR A 241 15.17 13.66 0.80
N SER A 242 14.67 12.44 0.61
CA SER A 242 15.24 11.45 -0.31
C SER A 242 14.20 10.59 -1.00
N ILE A 243 14.47 10.22 -2.25
CA ILE A 243 13.64 9.35 -3.08
C ILE A 243 14.53 8.24 -3.62
N GLY A 244 14.24 7.02 -3.28
CA GLY A 244 15.00 5.83 -3.63
C GLY A 244 14.97 5.52 -5.13
N TRP A 245 15.84 4.61 -5.55
CA TRP A 245 15.99 4.20 -6.95
C TRP A 245 14.66 3.72 -7.53
N SER A 246 14.33 4.19 -8.73
CA SER A 246 13.14 3.79 -9.48
C SER A 246 11.81 3.97 -8.73
N ALA A 247 11.75 4.80 -7.69
CA ALA A 247 10.58 4.91 -6.81
C ALA A 247 9.27 5.21 -7.57
N PHE A 248 9.31 6.01 -8.63
CA PHE A 248 8.20 6.35 -9.52
C PHE A 248 8.45 5.94 -10.99
N TRP A 249 9.35 4.95 -11.20
CA TRP A 249 9.60 4.43 -12.54
C TRP A 249 8.32 3.88 -13.17
N GLY A 250 8.05 4.26 -14.41
CA GLY A 250 6.85 3.77 -15.11
C GLY A 250 5.53 4.39 -14.66
N CYS A 251 5.53 5.44 -13.83
CA CYS A 251 4.34 6.24 -13.55
C CYS A 251 4.00 7.10 -14.77
N SER A 252 3.66 6.45 -15.88
CA SER A 252 3.53 7.09 -17.20
C SER A 252 2.35 8.06 -17.32
N GLY A 253 1.37 7.96 -16.41
CA GLY A 253 0.23 8.87 -16.32
C GLY A 253 0.54 10.22 -15.70
N LEU A 254 1.71 10.38 -15.01
CA LEU A 254 2.03 11.60 -14.29
C LEU A 254 2.06 12.82 -15.22
N SER A 255 1.15 13.74 -14.95
CA SER A 255 1.01 15.02 -15.62
C SER A 255 1.37 16.21 -14.71
N LYS A 256 1.35 15.98 -13.37
CA LYS A 256 1.62 17.00 -12.38
C LYS A 256 2.32 16.42 -11.15
N ILE A 257 3.41 17.07 -10.76
CA ILE A 257 4.12 16.79 -9.51
C ILE A 257 4.18 18.10 -8.71
N THR A 258 3.72 18.08 -7.47
CA THR A 258 3.88 19.19 -6.54
C THR A 258 4.87 18.77 -5.46
N SER A 259 6.01 19.43 -5.39
CA SER A 259 6.96 19.25 -4.28
C SER A 259 6.92 20.47 -3.38
N LEU A 260 6.65 20.25 -2.09
CA LEU A 260 6.56 21.31 -1.09
C LEU A 260 7.94 21.61 -0.47
N ALA A 261 8.96 20.81 -0.77
CA ALA A 261 10.29 20.95 -0.21
C ALA A 261 11.03 22.17 -0.83
N GLU A 262 11.57 23.03 0.02
CA GLU A 262 12.41 24.14 -0.42
C GLU A 262 13.76 23.66 -0.94
N ILE A 263 14.27 22.58 -0.37
CA ILE A 263 15.50 21.91 -0.85
C ILE A 263 15.05 20.69 -1.66
N PRO A 264 15.41 20.58 -2.96
CA PRO A 264 15.04 19.44 -3.77
C PRO A 264 15.44 18.11 -3.10
N PRO A 265 14.53 17.16 -2.93
CA PRO A 265 14.88 15.83 -2.43
C PRO A 265 15.99 15.18 -3.27
N VAL A 266 16.93 14.52 -2.59
CA VAL A 266 17.96 13.74 -3.28
C VAL A 266 17.31 12.52 -3.93
N CYS A 267 17.50 12.36 -5.22
CA CYS A 267 16.92 11.27 -6.00
C CYS A 267 17.95 10.16 -6.29
N GLY A 268 17.54 8.92 -6.15
CA GLY A 268 18.27 7.78 -6.70
C GLY A 268 18.18 7.73 -8.23
N SER A 269 18.85 6.76 -8.85
CA SER A 269 18.80 6.57 -10.31
C SER A 269 17.40 6.13 -10.76
N GLY A 270 16.96 6.66 -11.91
CA GLY A 270 15.75 6.23 -12.61
C GLY A 270 14.44 6.54 -11.90
N VAL A 271 14.43 7.46 -10.92
CA VAL A 271 13.23 7.77 -10.10
C VAL A 271 12.00 8.02 -10.96
N PHE A 272 12.12 8.87 -11.99
CA PHE A 272 11.03 9.25 -12.89
C PHE A 272 11.23 8.74 -14.32
N ASP A 273 11.94 7.63 -14.51
CA ASP A 273 12.06 7.05 -15.85
C ASP A 273 10.71 6.58 -16.35
N ARG A 274 10.46 6.75 -17.66
CA ARG A 274 9.20 6.57 -18.36
C ARG A 274 8.06 7.54 -17.96
N VAL A 275 8.32 8.52 -17.10
CA VAL A 275 7.46 9.71 -16.95
C VAL A 275 7.77 10.67 -18.10
N ASN A 276 6.75 11.28 -18.70
CA ASN A 276 6.92 12.30 -19.72
C ASN A 276 7.33 13.63 -19.09
N LYS A 277 8.62 13.79 -18.76
CA LYS A 277 9.18 14.96 -18.06
C LYS A 277 9.06 16.27 -18.87
N THR A 278 8.79 16.17 -20.18
CA THR A 278 8.55 17.35 -21.02
C THR A 278 7.16 17.94 -20.79
N ASN A 279 6.16 17.09 -20.62
CA ASN A 279 4.76 17.50 -20.46
C ASN A 279 4.32 17.52 -18.99
N CYS A 280 5.00 16.80 -18.11
CA CYS A 280 4.69 16.80 -16.69
C CYS A 280 5.02 18.16 -16.07
N GLU A 281 4.05 18.78 -15.42
CA GLU A 281 4.23 20.02 -14.68
C GLU A 281 4.86 19.73 -13.33
N LEU A 282 6.01 20.35 -13.04
CA LEU A 282 6.65 20.30 -11.72
C LEU A 282 6.43 21.64 -11.00
N ILE A 283 5.65 21.59 -9.94
CA ILE A 283 5.31 22.76 -9.12
C ILE A 283 6.12 22.71 -7.84
N VAL A 284 6.88 23.78 -7.57
CA VAL A 284 7.81 23.87 -6.43
C VAL A 284 7.69 25.25 -5.76
N PRO A 285 8.16 25.45 -4.52
CA PRO A 285 8.20 26.78 -3.92
C PRO A 285 8.94 27.76 -4.85
N ILE A 286 8.41 28.97 -5.01
CA ILE A 286 8.97 29.93 -5.98
C ILE A 286 10.43 30.26 -5.69
N VAL A 287 10.81 30.29 -4.41
CA VAL A 287 12.19 30.52 -3.97
C VAL A 287 13.15 29.38 -4.38
N SER A 288 12.60 28.19 -4.63
CA SER A 288 13.34 26.96 -4.91
C SER A 288 13.44 26.63 -6.40
N VAL A 289 12.76 27.37 -7.29
CA VAL A 289 12.74 27.08 -8.74
C VAL A 289 14.16 26.93 -9.32
N ILE A 290 15.11 27.80 -8.91
CA ILE A 290 16.49 27.73 -9.37
C ILE A 290 17.17 26.46 -8.86
N ALA A 291 16.95 26.11 -7.60
CA ALA A 291 17.53 24.90 -6.99
C ALA A 291 17.04 23.62 -7.71
N TYR A 292 15.74 23.51 -7.99
CA TYR A 292 15.19 22.37 -8.75
C TYR A 292 15.70 22.30 -10.19
N LYS A 293 15.89 23.43 -10.85
CA LYS A 293 16.49 23.48 -12.19
C LYS A 293 17.97 23.05 -12.22
N GLN A 294 18.63 23.02 -11.08
CA GLN A 294 20.04 22.62 -10.95
C GLN A 294 20.21 21.23 -10.34
N ALA A 295 19.19 20.72 -9.64
CA ALA A 295 19.25 19.45 -8.96
C ALA A 295 19.14 18.28 -9.96
N GLU A 296 19.99 17.26 -9.77
CA GLU A 296 19.99 16.02 -10.55
C GLU A 296 18.59 15.37 -10.53
N VAL A 297 18.18 14.76 -11.63
CA VAL A 297 16.85 14.19 -11.90
C VAL A 297 15.75 15.26 -12.05
N TRP A 298 15.69 16.27 -11.16
CA TRP A 298 14.69 17.34 -11.22
C TRP A 298 14.92 18.28 -12.42
N ASN A 299 16.16 18.52 -12.81
CA ASN A 299 16.54 19.34 -13.96
C ASN A 299 16.11 18.76 -15.33
N GLU A 300 15.68 17.51 -15.35
CA GLU A 300 15.13 16.86 -16.55
C GLU A 300 13.69 17.30 -16.87
N PHE A 301 12.99 17.90 -15.91
CA PHE A 301 11.65 18.44 -16.13
C PHE A 301 11.69 19.76 -16.87
N SER A 302 11.04 19.83 -18.04
CA SER A 302 11.03 21.04 -18.86
C SER A 302 10.07 22.12 -18.36
N ASN A 303 9.05 21.75 -17.57
CA ASN A 303 7.99 22.64 -17.12
C ASN A 303 8.01 22.81 -15.59
N ILE A 304 9.03 23.52 -15.08
CA ILE A 304 9.15 23.83 -13.64
C ILE A 304 8.55 25.19 -13.36
N LYS A 305 7.50 25.22 -12.52
CA LYS A 305 6.80 26.44 -12.09
C LYS A 305 6.96 26.68 -10.60
N GLY A 306 7.03 27.93 -10.20
CA GLY A 306 7.02 28.34 -8.80
C GLY A 306 5.61 28.63 -8.32
N PHE A 307 5.24 28.14 -7.12
CA PHE A 307 4.13 28.68 -6.38
C PHE A 307 4.63 29.61 -5.28
N SER A 308 3.83 30.60 -4.93
CA SER A 308 4.28 31.71 -4.06
C SER A 308 3.69 31.62 -2.64
N GLY A 309 3.32 30.46 -2.17
CA GLY A 309 2.67 30.28 -0.84
C GLY A 309 1.25 30.87 -0.75
N VAL A 310 0.75 31.40 -1.86
CA VAL A 310 -0.60 31.92 -1.97
C VAL A 310 -1.33 31.09 -3.01
N ASP A 311 -1.77 29.92 -2.61
CA ASP A 311 -2.67 29.15 -3.46
C ASP A 311 -4.05 29.79 -3.41
N VAL A 312 -4.46 30.43 -4.50
CA VAL A 312 -5.78 31.05 -4.62
C VAL A 312 -6.66 30.10 -5.38
N THR A 313 -7.66 29.52 -4.73
CA THR A 313 -8.69 28.76 -5.41
C THR A 313 -10.03 29.47 -5.26
N GLU A 314 -10.81 29.50 -6.35
CA GLU A 314 -12.16 30.06 -6.35
C GLU A 314 -13.19 28.94 -6.17
N ALA A 315 -14.14 29.13 -5.27
CA ALA A 315 -15.26 28.24 -5.03
C ALA A 315 -16.56 29.03 -4.94
N ASP A 316 -17.32 29.08 -6.01
CA ASP A 316 -18.64 29.74 -6.08
C ASP A 316 -18.64 31.19 -5.53
N GLY A 317 -17.71 32.02 -5.98
CA GLY A 317 -17.54 33.40 -5.52
C GLY A 317 -16.76 33.55 -4.21
N ASN A 318 -16.34 32.43 -3.62
CA ASN A 318 -15.45 32.46 -2.47
C ASN A 318 -14.01 32.24 -2.92
N THR A 319 -13.10 33.01 -2.38
CA THR A 319 -11.66 32.85 -2.59
C THR A 319 -11.02 32.23 -1.35
N ILE A 320 -10.22 31.19 -1.54
CA ILE A 320 -9.47 30.52 -0.49
C ILE A 320 -7.99 30.73 -0.76
N ARG A 321 -7.26 31.22 0.26
CA ARG A 321 -5.81 31.50 0.17
C ARG A 321 -5.09 30.86 1.33
N ALA A 322 -3.85 30.42 1.09
CA ALA A 322 -2.92 30.07 2.14
C ALA A 322 -1.90 31.20 2.32
N ILE A 323 -1.69 31.66 3.56
CA ILE A 323 -0.70 32.68 3.92
C ILE A 323 0.02 32.20 5.19
N GLY A 324 1.28 31.78 5.05
CA GLY A 324 1.98 31.12 6.15
C GLY A 324 1.20 29.90 6.64
N ASN A 325 0.99 29.75 7.94
CA ASN A 325 0.18 28.67 8.53
C ASN A 325 -1.32 28.99 8.64
N GLN A 326 -1.82 29.92 7.84
CA GLN A 326 -3.23 30.33 7.87
C GLN A 326 -3.89 30.07 6.52
N ILE A 327 -5.17 29.70 6.59
CA ILE A 327 -6.09 29.60 5.44
C ILE A 327 -7.07 30.73 5.57
N GLU A 328 -7.02 31.68 4.64
CA GLU A 328 -7.96 32.79 4.53
C GLU A 328 -9.07 32.45 3.54
N ILE A 329 -10.31 32.69 3.95
CA ILE A 329 -11.50 32.49 3.14
C ILE A 329 -12.23 33.82 3.01
N SER A 330 -12.50 34.29 1.79
CA SER A 330 -13.25 35.51 1.54
C SER A 330 -14.41 35.23 0.58
N GLY A 331 -15.52 35.93 0.79
CA GLY A 331 -16.78 35.75 0.07
C GLY A 331 -17.93 35.44 1.02
N ASP A 332 -19.08 35.08 0.47
CA ASP A 332 -20.28 34.79 1.26
C ASP A 332 -20.39 33.28 1.54
N PHE A 333 -20.21 32.90 2.79
CA PHE A 333 -20.37 31.49 3.23
C PHE A 333 -21.03 31.42 4.62
N THR A 334 -21.72 30.31 4.85
CA THR A 334 -22.41 30.05 6.13
C THR A 334 -21.58 29.22 7.10
N SER A 335 -20.68 28.40 6.57
CA SER A 335 -19.74 27.59 7.34
C SER A 335 -18.56 27.18 6.48
N VAL A 336 -17.43 26.96 7.13
CA VAL A 336 -16.23 26.37 6.55
C VAL A 336 -15.80 25.17 7.40
N GLU A 337 -15.34 24.14 6.76
CA GLU A 337 -14.70 23.00 7.39
C GLU A 337 -13.33 22.80 6.76
N VAL A 338 -12.32 22.62 7.59
CA VAL A 338 -10.95 22.37 7.15
C VAL A 338 -10.53 20.97 7.62
N TYR A 339 -10.09 20.16 6.71
CA TYR A 339 -9.64 18.80 6.96
C TYR A 339 -8.17 18.67 6.58
N GLY A 340 -7.43 17.89 7.34
CA GLY A 340 -6.17 17.33 6.87
C GLY A 340 -6.40 16.34 5.71
N VAL A 341 -5.37 16.03 4.96
CA VAL A 341 -5.43 15.03 3.86
C VAL A 341 -5.84 13.64 4.34
N ASN A 342 -5.69 13.36 5.63
CA ASN A 342 -6.14 12.11 6.27
C ASN A 342 -7.63 12.13 6.66
N GLY A 343 -8.40 13.11 6.20
CA GLY A 343 -9.82 13.28 6.55
C GLY A 343 -10.09 13.76 7.98
N MET A 344 -9.04 14.06 8.78
CA MET A 344 -9.23 14.58 10.13
C MET A 344 -9.74 16.02 10.08
N LEU A 345 -10.88 16.27 10.73
CA LEU A 345 -11.41 17.61 10.89
C LEU A 345 -10.50 18.45 11.78
N ILE A 346 -9.99 19.57 11.24
CA ILE A 346 -9.10 20.50 11.93
C ILE A 346 -9.90 21.69 12.44
N TYR A 347 -10.82 22.17 11.62
CA TYR A 347 -11.66 23.32 11.96
C TYR A 347 -13.06 23.16 11.36
N LYS A 348 -14.06 23.60 12.10
CA LYS A 348 -15.43 23.80 11.64
C LYS A 348 -16.03 25.03 12.30
N GLY A 349 -16.39 26.02 11.50
CA GLY A 349 -16.91 27.28 12.02
C GLY A 349 -17.28 28.26 10.91
N LYS A 350 -17.17 29.54 11.23
CA LYS A 350 -17.49 30.66 10.31
C LYS A 350 -16.33 31.66 10.21
N ASP A 351 -15.17 31.33 10.74
CA ASP A 351 -14.04 32.25 10.72
C ASP A 351 -13.47 32.37 9.31
N ASN A 352 -13.12 33.59 8.95
CA ASN A 352 -12.51 33.94 7.67
C ASN A 352 -11.03 33.55 7.61
N VAL A 353 -10.44 33.25 8.76
CA VAL A 353 -9.03 32.85 8.88
C VAL A 353 -8.95 31.64 9.79
N VAL A 354 -8.40 30.57 9.28
CA VAL A 354 -8.21 29.33 10.02
C VAL A 354 -6.71 29.05 10.14
N THR A 355 -6.20 29.02 11.36
CA THR A 355 -4.81 28.62 11.62
C THR A 355 -4.71 27.10 11.63
N VAL A 356 -3.82 26.57 10.83
CA VAL A 356 -3.56 25.13 10.74
C VAL A 356 -2.26 24.75 11.47
N PRO A 357 -2.15 23.50 11.98
CA PRO A 357 -1.06 23.14 12.90
C PRO A 357 0.33 23.09 12.25
N SER A 358 0.40 22.93 10.94
CA SER A 358 1.67 22.80 10.20
C SER A 358 1.51 23.15 8.74
N ALA A 359 2.62 23.36 8.04
CA ALA A 359 2.65 23.33 6.59
C ALA A 359 2.13 21.98 6.06
N GLY A 360 1.44 22.00 4.94
CA GLY A 360 0.86 20.79 4.38
C GLY A 360 -0.32 21.06 3.45
N ILE A 361 -0.99 19.96 3.09
CA ILE A 361 -2.19 20.02 2.25
C ILE A 361 -3.41 19.91 3.13
N TYR A 362 -4.39 20.75 2.82
CA TYR A 362 -5.66 20.79 3.51
C TYR A 362 -6.81 20.76 2.51
N LEU A 363 -7.90 20.11 2.90
CA LEU A 363 -9.17 20.16 2.17
C LEU A 363 -10.08 21.16 2.86
N VAL A 364 -10.47 22.20 2.14
CA VAL A 364 -11.37 23.25 2.62
C VAL A 364 -12.73 23.04 1.98
N HIS A 365 -13.72 22.74 2.80
CA HIS A 365 -15.11 22.62 2.39
C HIS A 365 -15.85 23.91 2.71
N VAL A 366 -16.28 24.63 1.67
CA VAL A 366 -17.03 25.89 1.78
C VAL A 366 -18.09 25.97 0.69
N ALA A 367 -19.27 26.47 1.04
CA ALA A 367 -20.40 26.64 0.11
C ALA A 367 -20.74 25.33 -0.66
N GLY A 368 -20.66 24.16 0.01
CA GLY A 368 -21.00 22.86 -0.59
C GLY A 368 -19.94 22.27 -1.52
N LYS A 369 -18.76 22.89 -1.63
CA LYS A 369 -17.65 22.42 -2.45
C LYS A 369 -16.38 22.23 -1.62
N THR A 370 -15.64 21.20 -1.96
CA THR A 370 -14.33 20.93 -1.35
C THR A 370 -13.23 21.40 -2.31
N ARG A 371 -12.24 22.09 -1.74
CA ARG A 371 -11.04 22.54 -2.43
C ARG A 371 -9.82 22.12 -1.66
N LYS A 372 -8.79 21.72 -2.41
CA LYS A 372 -7.46 21.42 -1.90
C LYS A 372 -6.68 22.73 -1.84
N ILE A 373 -6.03 23.00 -0.71
CA ILE A 373 -5.13 24.14 -0.53
C ILE A 373 -3.82 23.67 0.07
N VAL A 374 -2.73 24.27 -0.36
CA VAL A 374 -1.39 24.00 0.15
C VAL A 374 -1.03 25.12 1.11
N VAL A 375 -0.67 24.79 2.33
CA VAL A 375 -0.20 25.70 3.38
C VAL A 375 1.29 25.45 3.59
N GLU A 376 2.10 26.48 3.50
CA GLU A 376 3.56 26.44 3.65
C GLU A 376 4.01 26.57 5.11
#